data_aae8d53697560f0982d7f9f6545a954d
#
_entry.id   aae8d53697560f0982d7f9f6545a954d
#
_cell.length_a   1.000
_cell.length_b   1.000
_cell.length_c   1.000
_cell.angle_alpha   90.00
_cell.angle_beta   90.00
_cell.angle_gamma   90.00
#
_symmetry.space_group_name_H-M   'P 1'
#
loop_
_entity.id
_entity.type
_entity.pdbx_description
1 polymer ?
#
loop_
_entity_poly.entity_id
_entity_poly.type
_entity_poly.pdbx_seq_one_letter_code
_entity_poly.pdbx_strand_id
1 'polypeptide(L)'
;MNKTDLANVAKQIFTVEAEELIKASARIPSDVVKAADLIQNHDGKVVVCGLGKSGLIAQKIVATFCSTGTQAVFLHAAEALHGDLGIYHPGDPTILISKSGSTDEILRLVPILREFQSPLIGIIGNSNSRLAEKVDIVLDASVSREADPLGIVPTSSTTLTLAV
;
A
#
# COMPACT_ATOMS: atom_id res chain seq x y z
N MET A 1 -5.88 7.14 -34.25
CA MET A 1 -6.13 8.22 -33.27
C MET A 1 -5.30 9.41 -33.70
N ASN A 2 -5.89 10.59 -33.85
CA ASN A 2 -5.16 11.79 -34.23
C ASN A 2 -4.48 12.43 -32.99
N LYS A 3 -3.61 13.47 -33.23
CA LYS A 3 -2.85 14.10 -32.13
C LYS A 3 -3.75 14.79 -31.09
N THR A 4 -4.88 15.34 -31.52
CA THR A 4 -5.86 15.99 -30.66
C THR A 4 -6.57 14.98 -29.77
N ASP A 5 -6.88 13.80 -30.28
CA ASP A 5 -7.50 12.72 -29.50
C ASP A 5 -6.53 12.22 -28.42
N LEU A 6 -5.25 12.07 -28.75
CA LEU A 6 -4.21 11.68 -27.77
C LEU A 6 -4.07 12.70 -26.64
N ALA A 7 -4.07 14.00 -26.95
CA ALA A 7 -3.98 15.04 -25.94
C ALA A 7 -5.20 15.04 -24.99
N ASN A 8 -6.41 14.81 -25.55
CA ASN A 8 -7.63 14.69 -24.76
C ASN A 8 -7.60 13.46 -23.83
N VAL A 9 -7.14 12.31 -24.32
CA VAL A 9 -6.97 11.10 -23.50
C VAL A 9 -5.97 11.35 -22.39
N ALA A 10 -4.80 11.93 -22.68
CA ALA A 10 -3.82 12.27 -21.67
C ALA A 10 -4.40 13.18 -20.57
N LYS A 11 -5.09 14.26 -20.96
CA LYS A 11 -5.78 15.15 -20.01
C LYS A 11 -6.79 14.41 -19.15
N GLN A 12 -7.56 13.50 -19.74
CA GLN A 12 -8.56 12.71 -19.03
C GLN A 12 -7.91 11.80 -17.97
N ILE A 13 -6.76 11.17 -18.27
CA ILE A 13 -6.04 10.34 -17.31
C ILE A 13 -5.66 11.16 -16.07
N PHE A 14 -5.01 12.32 -16.24
CA PHE A 14 -4.67 13.21 -15.12
C PHE A 14 -5.91 13.62 -14.31
N THR A 15 -7.01 13.94 -14.98
CA THR A 15 -8.25 14.35 -14.32
C THR A 15 -8.80 13.21 -13.46
N VAL A 16 -8.87 12.00 -13.99
CA VAL A 16 -9.37 10.82 -13.27
C VAL A 16 -8.54 10.52 -12.04
N GLU A 17 -7.20 10.51 -12.17
CA GLU A 17 -6.31 10.26 -11.03
C GLU A 17 -6.47 11.34 -9.95
N ALA A 18 -6.54 12.61 -10.34
CA ALA A 18 -6.75 13.73 -9.41
C ALA A 18 -8.09 13.61 -8.66
N GLU A 19 -9.18 13.24 -9.36
CA GLU A 19 -10.49 13.01 -8.75
C GLU A 19 -10.45 11.91 -7.69
N GLU A 20 -9.76 10.81 -7.93
CA GLU A 20 -9.62 9.71 -6.97
C GLU A 20 -8.81 10.12 -5.73
N LEU A 21 -7.74 10.91 -5.90
CA LEU A 21 -6.99 11.50 -4.78
C LEU A 21 -7.86 12.45 -3.93
N ILE A 22 -8.66 13.31 -4.59
CA ILE A 22 -9.57 14.23 -3.88
C ILE A 22 -10.62 13.44 -3.09
N LYS A 23 -11.22 12.39 -3.66
CA LYS A 23 -12.16 11.53 -2.93
C LYS A 23 -11.50 10.87 -1.71
N ALA A 24 -10.28 10.41 -1.86
CA ALA A 24 -9.53 9.76 -0.78
C ALA A 24 -9.20 10.72 0.36
N SER A 25 -8.93 12.00 0.07
CA SER A 25 -8.63 13.02 1.08
C SER A 25 -9.75 13.24 2.11
N ALA A 26 -10.97 12.83 1.81
CA ALA A 26 -12.10 12.92 2.74
C ALA A 26 -12.20 11.73 3.70
N ARG A 27 -11.61 10.56 3.39
CA ARG A 27 -11.78 9.33 4.20
C ARG A 27 -10.53 8.84 4.91
N ILE A 28 -9.33 9.05 4.33
CA ILE A 28 -8.07 8.45 4.82
C ILE A 28 -7.41 9.21 5.99
N PRO A 29 -7.48 10.55 6.12
CA PRO A 29 -6.56 11.31 7.01
C PRO A 29 -6.54 10.86 8.46
N SER A 30 -7.68 10.47 9.03
CA SER A 30 -7.73 10.02 10.44
C SER A 30 -6.97 8.72 10.67
N ASP A 31 -6.97 7.81 9.69
CA ASP A 31 -6.28 6.53 9.80
C ASP A 31 -4.79 6.65 9.48
N VAL A 32 -4.41 7.60 8.62
CA VAL A 32 -3.00 7.99 8.43
C VAL A 32 -2.40 8.51 9.74
N VAL A 33 -3.11 9.34 10.50
CA VAL A 33 -2.63 9.80 11.81
C VAL A 33 -2.38 8.62 12.75
N LYS A 34 -3.31 7.66 12.85
CA LYS A 34 -3.12 6.45 13.66
C LYS A 34 -1.90 5.62 13.21
N ALA A 35 -1.73 5.46 11.90
CA ALA A 35 -0.60 4.74 11.35
C ALA A 35 0.74 5.46 11.62
N ALA A 36 0.75 6.79 11.47
CA ALA A 36 1.91 7.61 11.77
C ALA A 36 2.30 7.55 13.26
N ASP A 37 1.32 7.66 14.15
CA ASP A 37 1.54 7.54 15.60
C ASP A 37 2.13 6.16 15.96
N LEU A 38 1.62 5.09 15.36
CA LEU A 38 2.13 3.74 15.57
C LEU A 38 3.59 3.62 15.12
N ILE A 39 3.92 4.16 13.94
CA ILE A 39 5.29 4.12 13.38
C ILE A 39 6.24 4.99 14.21
N GLN A 40 5.83 6.19 14.63
CA GLN A 40 6.67 7.12 15.38
C GLN A 40 6.99 6.65 16.79
N ASN A 41 6.09 5.89 17.41
CA ASN A 41 6.26 5.36 18.78
C ASN A 41 6.96 4.00 18.82
N HIS A 42 7.53 3.54 17.69
CA HIS A 42 8.29 2.30 17.60
C HIS A 42 9.78 2.59 17.39
N ASP A 43 10.63 1.94 18.20
CA ASP A 43 12.10 2.13 18.15
C ASP A 43 12.79 1.30 17.05
N GLY A 44 12.06 0.42 16.36
CA GLY A 44 12.59 -0.47 15.32
C GLY A 44 12.47 0.11 13.91
N LYS A 45 12.42 -0.79 12.94
CA LYS A 45 12.23 -0.43 11.52
C LYS A 45 10.81 -0.75 11.06
N VAL A 46 10.34 -0.04 10.06
CA VAL A 46 9.09 -0.34 9.36
C VAL A 46 9.36 -1.34 8.24
N VAL A 47 8.63 -2.44 8.21
CA VAL A 47 8.66 -3.38 7.09
C VAL A 47 7.52 -3.05 6.12
N VAL A 48 7.83 -2.79 4.85
CA VAL A 48 6.81 -2.52 3.84
C VAL A 48 6.75 -3.69 2.86
N CYS A 49 5.61 -4.38 2.83
CA CYS A 49 5.45 -5.63 2.09
C CYS A 49 4.44 -5.48 0.95
N GLY A 50 4.79 -6.02 -0.21
CA GLY A 50 3.93 -6.03 -1.39
C GLY A 50 4.39 -7.01 -2.45
N LEU A 51 3.52 -7.25 -3.46
CA LEU A 51 3.77 -8.13 -4.59
C LEU A 51 3.48 -7.39 -5.91
N GLY A 52 4.24 -7.68 -6.96
CA GLY A 52 4.05 -7.08 -8.28
C GLY A 52 4.11 -5.54 -8.25
N LYS A 53 3.10 -4.86 -8.80
CA LYS A 53 3.05 -3.39 -8.82
C LYS A 53 2.94 -2.78 -7.43
N SER A 54 2.22 -3.43 -6.50
CA SER A 54 2.20 -3.02 -5.08
C SER A 54 3.59 -3.15 -4.44
N GLY A 55 4.39 -4.14 -4.84
CA GLY A 55 5.77 -4.27 -4.39
C GLY A 55 6.67 -3.11 -4.88
N LEU A 56 6.48 -2.64 -6.11
CA LEU A 56 7.20 -1.46 -6.62
C LEU A 56 6.84 -0.18 -5.85
N ILE A 57 5.56 -0.01 -5.50
CA ILE A 57 5.12 1.09 -4.64
C ILE A 57 5.72 0.94 -3.24
N ALA A 58 5.74 -0.26 -2.66
CA ALA A 58 6.37 -0.54 -1.37
C ALA A 58 7.85 -0.12 -1.36
N GLN A 59 8.61 -0.46 -2.39
CA GLN A 59 10.02 -0.03 -2.53
C GLN A 59 10.15 1.50 -2.56
N LYS A 60 9.26 2.20 -3.27
CA LYS A 60 9.25 3.67 -3.30
C LYS A 60 8.94 4.26 -1.93
N ILE A 61 7.99 3.71 -1.19
CA ILE A 61 7.65 4.13 0.18
C ILE A 61 8.86 3.94 1.10
N VAL A 62 9.52 2.78 1.06
CA VAL A 62 10.74 2.50 1.82
C VAL A 62 11.82 3.53 1.52
N ALA A 63 12.09 3.81 0.24
CA ALA A 63 13.09 4.80 -0.15
C ALA A 63 12.75 6.22 0.41
N THR A 64 11.46 6.56 0.47
CA THR A 64 11.01 7.83 1.03
C THR A 64 11.19 7.86 2.54
N PHE A 65 10.79 6.83 3.28
CA PHE A 65 11.00 6.71 4.72
C PHE A 65 12.49 6.85 5.09
N CYS A 66 13.36 6.10 4.41
CA CYS A 66 14.81 6.21 4.64
C CYS A 66 15.34 7.63 4.37
N SER A 67 14.82 8.32 3.33
CA SER A 67 15.22 9.69 3.01
C SER A 67 14.78 10.72 4.06
N THR A 68 13.75 10.41 4.83
CA THR A 68 13.19 11.30 5.87
C THR A 68 13.55 10.88 7.28
N GLY A 69 14.44 9.88 7.44
CA GLY A 69 14.99 9.45 8.73
C GLY A 69 14.24 8.29 9.40
N THR A 70 13.15 7.77 8.81
CA THR A 70 12.47 6.57 9.30
C THR A 70 13.16 5.33 8.75
N GLN A 71 13.67 4.46 9.62
CA GLN A 71 14.25 3.19 9.20
C GLN A 71 13.17 2.30 8.57
N ALA A 72 13.36 1.87 7.34
CA ALA A 72 12.41 1.03 6.65
C ALA A 72 13.10 0.00 5.74
N VAL A 73 12.44 -1.13 5.51
CA VAL A 73 12.92 -2.19 4.62
C VAL A 73 11.78 -2.74 3.79
N PHE A 74 12.07 -3.07 2.54
CA PHE A 74 11.11 -3.74 1.65
C PHE A 74 11.15 -5.24 1.87
N LEU A 75 9.97 -5.87 1.90
CA LEU A 75 9.79 -7.31 1.92
C LEU A 75 8.91 -7.74 0.75
N HIS A 76 9.42 -8.59 -0.12
CA HIS A 76 8.62 -9.18 -1.18
C HIS A 76 7.76 -10.31 -0.60
N ALA A 77 6.43 -10.25 -0.78
CA ALA A 77 5.51 -11.17 -0.11
C ALA A 77 5.76 -12.66 -0.43
N ALA A 78 6.20 -12.98 -1.64
CA ALA A 78 6.52 -14.36 -2.00
C ALA A 78 7.84 -14.83 -1.37
N GLU A 79 8.90 -13.99 -1.40
CA GLU A 79 10.21 -14.33 -0.85
C GLU A 79 10.18 -14.46 0.69
N ALA A 80 9.31 -13.70 1.33
CA ALA A 80 9.08 -13.80 2.77
C ALA A 80 8.77 -15.23 3.22
N LEU A 81 7.97 -15.98 2.45
CA LEU A 81 7.63 -17.37 2.73
C LEU A 81 8.79 -18.35 2.47
N HIS A 82 9.86 -17.90 1.83
CA HIS A 82 11.02 -18.68 1.47
C HIS A 82 12.28 -18.35 2.29
N GLY A 83 12.16 -17.52 3.34
CA GLY A 83 13.27 -17.32 4.29
C GLY A 83 13.59 -15.86 4.65
N ASP A 84 13.02 -14.86 3.95
CA ASP A 84 13.35 -13.45 4.16
C ASP A 84 12.76 -12.86 5.46
N LEU A 85 12.01 -13.65 6.23
CA LEU A 85 11.46 -13.23 7.52
C LEU A 85 12.52 -12.97 8.60
N GLY A 86 13.75 -13.39 8.38
CA GLY A 86 14.88 -13.08 9.28
C GLY A 86 15.23 -11.60 9.42
N ILE A 87 14.59 -10.73 8.61
CA ILE A 87 14.74 -9.27 8.72
C ILE A 87 13.98 -8.69 9.92
N TYR A 88 13.00 -9.42 10.48
CA TYR A 88 12.16 -8.92 11.57
C TYR A 88 12.87 -8.95 12.93
N HIS A 89 12.60 -7.89 13.71
CA HIS A 89 12.68 -7.97 15.16
C HIS A 89 11.24 -8.01 15.72
N PRO A 90 11.01 -8.67 16.88
CA PRO A 90 9.70 -8.67 17.50
C PRO A 90 9.13 -7.25 17.68
N GLY A 91 7.91 -7.04 17.23
CA GLY A 91 7.24 -5.74 17.32
C GLY A 91 7.45 -4.80 16.12
N ASP A 92 8.35 -5.07 15.18
CA ASP A 92 8.52 -4.23 13.98
C ASP A 92 7.16 -4.04 13.25
N PRO A 93 6.67 -2.81 13.06
CA PRO A 93 5.41 -2.59 12.35
C PRO A 93 5.53 -2.95 10.87
N THR A 94 4.46 -3.54 10.34
CA THR A 94 4.41 -3.95 8.94
C THR A 94 3.30 -3.24 8.19
N ILE A 95 3.66 -2.60 7.06
CA ILE A 95 2.71 -2.08 6.08
C ILE A 95 2.51 -3.13 4.99
N LEU A 96 1.28 -3.64 4.86
CA LEU A 96 0.88 -4.62 3.84
C LEU A 96 0.11 -3.92 2.73
N ILE A 97 0.61 -3.99 1.49
CA ILE A 97 -0.01 -3.32 0.34
C ILE A 97 -0.69 -4.34 -0.56
N SER A 98 -2.01 -4.24 -0.69
CA SER A 98 -2.80 -5.12 -1.56
C SER A 98 -4.02 -4.41 -2.15
N LYS A 99 -4.09 -4.31 -3.48
CA LYS A 99 -5.27 -3.74 -4.16
C LYS A 99 -6.53 -4.56 -3.89
N SER A 100 -6.47 -5.88 -4.02
CA SER A 100 -7.63 -6.76 -3.82
C SER A 100 -7.93 -7.04 -2.34
N GLY A 101 -6.91 -6.92 -1.48
CA GLY A 101 -6.97 -7.40 -0.10
C GLY A 101 -7.14 -8.92 0.03
N SER A 102 -6.87 -9.67 -1.04
CA SER A 102 -7.04 -11.12 -1.11
C SER A 102 -5.82 -11.84 -1.71
N THR A 103 -4.67 -11.18 -1.71
CA THR A 103 -3.40 -11.76 -2.19
C THR A 103 -2.97 -12.88 -1.26
N ASP A 104 -2.93 -14.11 -1.75
CA ASP A 104 -2.72 -15.30 -0.93
C ASP A 104 -1.36 -15.29 -0.21
N GLU A 105 -0.30 -14.81 -0.86
CA GLU A 105 1.03 -14.68 -0.26
C GLU A 105 1.00 -13.75 0.97
N ILE A 106 0.32 -12.62 0.86
CA ILE A 106 0.18 -11.68 1.98
C ILE A 106 -0.68 -12.29 3.09
N LEU A 107 -1.79 -12.94 2.74
CA LEU A 107 -2.68 -13.57 3.73
C LEU A 107 -1.98 -14.69 4.52
N ARG A 108 -1.06 -15.44 3.89
CA ARG A 108 -0.24 -16.45 4.55
C ARG A 108 0.80 -15.87 5.51
N LEU A 109 1.26 -14.64 5.25
CA LEU A 109 2.20 -13.96 6.15
C LEU A 109 1.54 -13.47 7.44
N VAL A 110 0.27 -13.07 7.40
CA VAL A 110 -0.41 -12.45 8.55
C VAL A 110 -0.27 -13.25 9.85
N PRO A 111 -0.53 -14.57 9.91
CA PRO A 111 -0.37 -15.32 11.15
C PRO A 111 1.08 -15.33 11.65
N ILE A 112 2.06 -15.40 10.77
CA ILE A 112 3.48 -15.37 11.12
C ILE A 112 3.88 -14.00 11.69
N LEU A 113 3.40 -12.92 11.05
CA LEU A 113 3.65 -11.57 11.53
C LEU A 113 3.02 -11.32 12.90
N ARG A 114 1.87 -11.95 13.18
CA ARG A 114 1.25 -11.91 14.51
C ARG A 114 2.09 -12.63 15.58
N GLU A 115 2.77 -13.74 15.23
CA GLU A 115 3.72 -14.41 16.12
C GLU A 115 4.93 -13.52 16.44
N PHE A 116 5.36 -12.68 15.49
CA PHE A 116 6.38 -11.64 15.71
C PHE A 116 5.85 -10.43 16.51
N GLN A 117 4.57 -10.44 16.90
CA GLN A 117 3.92 -9.29 17.56
C GLN A 117 3.95 -8.01 16.71
N SER A 118 4.05 -8.16 15.39
CA SER A 118 4.08 -7.05 14.45
C SER A 118 2.72 -6.34 14.39
N PRO A 119 2.64 -5.04 14.67
CA PRO A 119 1.47 -4.24 14.35
C PRO A 119 1.29 -4.15 12.83
N LEU A 120 0.07 -4.37 12.34
CA LEU A 120 -0.21 -4.48 10.91
C LEU A 120 -1.01 -3.28 10.41
N ILE A 121 -0.47 -2.58 9.44
CA ILE A 121 -1.13 -1.50 8.70
C ILE A 121 -1.40 -2.00 7.29
N GLY A 122 -2.64 -1.94 6.83
CA GLY A 122 -3.00 -2.33 5.47
C GLY A 122 -3.28 -1.12 4.58
N ILE A 123 -2.54 -0.92 3.49
CA ILE A 123 -2.94 -0.04 2.39
C ILE A 123 -3.71 -0.90 1.41
N ILE A 124 -5.04 -0.82 1.44
CA ILE A 124 -5.91 -1.83 0.83
C ILE A 124 -6.92 -1.17 -0.10
N GLY A 125 -7.02 -1.67 -1.33
CA GLY A 125 -7.98 -1.18 -2.32
C GLY A 125 -9.40 -1.75 -2.20
N ASN A 126 -9.62 -2.69 -1.28
CA ASN A 126 -10.94 -3.23 -0.95
C ASN A 126 -11.06 -3.39 0.57
N SER A 127 -11.71 -2.44 1.22
CA SER A 127 -11.89 -2.40 2.68
C SER A 127 -12.79 -3.53 3.23
N ASN A 128 -13.52 -4.23 2.39
CA ASN A 128 -14.33 -5.40 2.76
C ASN A 128 -13.62 -6.74 2.45
N SER A 129 -12.29 -6.75 2.48
CA SER A 129 -11.49 -7.91 2.12
C SER A 129 -10.99 -8.69 3.32
N ARG A 130 -10.57 -9.94 3.07
CA ARG A 130 -9.98 -10.83 4.09
C ARG A 130 -8.75 -10.22 4.79
N LEU A 131 -7.98 -9.40 4.09
CA LEU A 131 -6.82 -8.72 4.68
C LEU A 131 -7.26 -7.57 5.59
N ALA A 132 -8.28 -6.81 5.19
CA ALA A 132 -8.80 -5.69 5.99
C ALA A 132 -9.31 -6.13 7.37
N GLU A 133 -9.88 -7.35 7.46
CA GLU A 133 -10.33 -7.95 8.73
C GLU A 133 -9.18 -8.37 9.66
N LYS A 134 -7.96 -8.44 9.15
CA LYS A 134 -6.79 -9.03 9.84
C LYS A 134 -5.72 -8.02 10.25
N VAL A 135 -5.80 -6.79 9.75
CA VAL A 135 -4.85 -5.72 10.09
C VAL A 135 -5.40 -4.83 11.22
N ASP A 136 -4.53 -4.12 11.91
CA ASP A 136 -4.91 -3.24 13.03
C ASP A 136 -5.41 -1.88 12.53
N ILE A 137 -4.84 -1.40 11.42
CA ILE A 137 -5.22 -0.13 10.79
C ILE A 137 -5.41 -0.36 9.30
N VAL A 138 -6.56 0.07 8.76
CA VAL A 138 -6.85 0.04 7.32
C VAL A 138 -6.73 1.44 6.76
N LEU A 139 -5.81 1.64 5.82
CA LEU A 139 -5.74 2.82 4.97
C LEU A 139 -6.49 2.48 3.68
N ASP A 140 -7.71 3.00 3.56
CA ASP A 140 -8.61 2.68 2.43
C ASP A 140 -8.15 3.36 1.14
N ALA A 141 -7.34 2.63 0.37
CA ALA A 141 -6.84 3.03 -0.94
C ALA A 141 -7.77 2.57 -2.10
N SER A 142 -9.07 2.42 -1.83
CA SER A 142 -10.05 2.11 -2.88
C SER A 142 -10.19 3.25 -3.88
N VAL A 143 -10.34 2.88 -5.16
CA VAL A 143 -10.63 3.82 -6.25
C VAL A 143 -11.92 3.39 -6.93
N SER A 144 -12.71 4.37 -7.40
CA SER A 144 -13.95 4.07 -8.12
C SER A 144 -13.68 3.59 -9.55
N ARG A 145 -12.54 4.01 -10.13
CA ARG A 145 -12.10 3.60 -11.48
C ARG A 145 -10.60 3.78 -11.67
N GLU A 146 -10.04 2.99 -12.55
CA GLU A 146 -8.71 3.24 -13.08
C GLU A 146 -8.79 4.31 -14.19
N ALA A 147 -7.69 5.04 -14.38
CA ALA A 147 -7.59 6.02 -15.46
C ALA A 147 -7.27 5.38 -16.82
N ASP A 148 -6.87 4.09 -16.82
CA ASP A 148 -6.66 3.33 -18.04
C ASP A 148 -7.98 3.17 -18.83
N PRO A 149 -8.04 3.59 -20.11
CA PRO A 149 -9.24 3.47 -20.92
C PRO A 149 -9.77 2.04 -21.08
N LEU A 150 -8.90 1.04 -20.94
CA LEU A 150 -9.24 -0.39 -21.04
C LEU A 150 -9.57 -1.02 -19.67
N GLY A 151 -9.31 -0.32 -18.57
CA GLY A 151 -9.53 -0.82 -17.21
C GLY A 151 -8.64 -2.01 -16.82
N ILE A 152 -7.54 -2.22 -17.52
CA ILE A 152 -6.64 -3.38 -17.34
C ILE A 152 -5.47 -3.03 -16.45
N VAL A 153 -4.89 -1.82 -16.62
CA VAL A 153 -3.66 -1.42 -15.97
C VAL A 153 -3.95 -0.62 -14.71
N PRO A 154 -3.33 -0.93 -13.56
CA PRO A 154 -3.44 -0.08 -12.38
C PRO A 154 -2.78 1.27 -12.64
N THR A 155 -3.54 2.33 -12.43
CA THR A 155 -3.19 3.74 -12.59
C THR A 155 -3.61 4.51 -11.33
N SER A 156 -4.86 4.94 -11.24
CA SER A 156 -5.41 5.63 -10.06
C SER A 156 -5.15 4.88 -8.75
N SER A 157 -5.28 3.54 -8.76
CA SER A 157 -5.02 2.73 -7.57
C SER A 157 -3.57 2.77 -7.13
N THR A 158 -2.60 2.78 -8.04
CA THR A 158 -1.17 2.87 -7.70
C THR A 158 -0.78 4.28 -7.28
N THR A 159 -1.32 5.30 -7.94
CA THR A 159 -1.12 6.71 -7.59
C THR A 159 -1.66 7.00 -6.19
N LEU A 160 -2.88 6.54 -5.88
CA LEU A 160 -3.46 6.69 -4.55
C LEU A 160 -2.65 5.92 -3.48
N THR A 161 -2.27 4.66 -3.75
CA THR A 161 -1.45 3.87 -2.81
C THR A 161 -0.13 4.56 -2.46
N LEU A 162 0.46 5.29 -3.41
CA LEU A 162 1.69 6.05 -3.17
C LEU A 162 1.45 7.36 -2.40
N ALA A 163 0.27 7.96 -2.56
CA ALA A 163 -0.09 9.24 -1.92
C ALA A 163 -0.47 9.07 -0.43
N VAL A 164 -0.88 7.86 -0.03
CA VAL A 164 -1.24 7.50 1.34
C VAL A 164 -0.01 7.30 2.21
#